data_86de0ab6edbb678a9a9a82bc09a7a15f
#
_entry.id   86de0ab6edbb678a9a9a82bc09a7a15f
#
_cell.length_a   1.000
_cell.length_b   1.000
_cell.length_c   1.000
_cell.angle_alpha   90.00
_cell.angle_beta   90.00
_cell.angle_gamma   90.00
#
_symmetry.space_group_name_H-M   'P 1'
#
loop_
_entity.id
_entity.type
_entity.pdbx_description
1 polymer ?
#
loop_
_entity_poly.entity_id
_entity_poly.type
_entity_poly.pdbx_seq_one_letter_code
_entity_poly.pdbx_strand_id
1 'polypeptide(L)'
;SIDVSAEALAVARENAESHNAMINLKQMDFLDETTWNDLPLFEIIISNPPYIPAGEARMLSKNVTAFEPHLALFVPDQNPMLFYEKIAAFGKAHLLPNGRIYLETHEDLAKDVASLFVKDYQTVMIKRDMSGKERMVLVTA
;
A
#
# COMPACT_ATOMS: atom_id res chain seq x y z
N SER A 1 -3.80 11.75 0.67
CA SER A 1 -3.31 10.64 -0.18
C SER A 1 -2.01 11.03 -0.86
N ILE A 2 -1.17 10.06 -1.13
CA ILE A 2 0.11 10.25 -1.84
C ILE A 2 0.16 9.31 -3.04
N ASP A 3 0.80 9.76 -4.11
CA ASP A 3 1.12 8.94 -5.27
C ASP A 3 2.35 9.55 -5.97
N VAL A 4 3.12 8.73 -6.67
CA VAL A 4 4.26 9.19 -7.48
C VAL A 4 3.79 9.73 -8.84
N SER A 5 2.64 9.27 -9.35
CA SER A 5 2.05 9.69 -10.62
C SER A 5 1.22 10.96 -10.47
N ALA A 6 1.61 12.00 -11.19
CA ALA A 6 0.84 13.24 -11.28
C ALA A 6 -0.52 13.02 -11.97
N GLU A 7 -0.58 12.11 -12.94
CA GLU A 7 -1.80 11.74 -13.67
C GLU A 7 -2.80 11.04 -12.73
N ALA A 8 -2.34 10.10 -11.90
CA ALA A 8 -3.19 9.43 -10.91
C ALA A 8 -3.76 10.43 -9.90
N LEU A 9 -2.94 11.39 -9.45
CA LEU A 9 -3.38 12.46 -8.55
C LEU A 9 -4.37 13.42 -9.21
N ALA A 10 -4.25 13.67 -10.52
CA ALA A 10 -5.23 14.49 -11.25
C ALA A 10 -6.60 13.80 -11.26
N VAL A 11 -6.67 12.50 -11.59
CA VAL A 11 -7.91 11.72 -11.54
C VAL A 11 -8.48 11.65 -10.12
N ALA A 12 -7.62 11.46 -9.11
CA ALA A 12 -8.06 11.46 -7.71
C ALA A 12 -8.68 12.80 -7.31
N ARG A 13 -8.16 13.93 -7.81
CA ARG A 13 -8.71 15.26 -7.58
C ARG A 13 -10.08 15.42 -8.21
N GLU A 14 -10.24 15.05 -9.48
CA GLU A 14 -11.53 15.10 -10.18
C GLU A 14 -12.59 14.26 -9.46
N ASN A 15 -12.21 13.08 -9.00
CA ASN A 15 -13.09 12.22 -8.21
C ASN A 15 -13.49 12.87 -6.87
N ALA A 16 -12.53 13.45 -6.16
CA ALA A 16 -12.81 14.13 -4.90
C ALA A 16 -13.77 15.31 -5.08
N GLU A 17 -13.56 16.13 -6.12
CA GLU A 17 -14.44 17.25 -6.46
C GLU A 17 -15.86 16.77 -6.81
N SER A 18 -15.98 15.71 -7.61
CA SER A 18 -17.27 15.16 -8.01
C SER A 18 -18.09 14.62 -6.83
N HIS A 19 -17.41 14.15 -5.78
CA HIS A 19 -18.01 13.64 -4.57
C HIS A 19 -18.05 14.64 -3.40
N ASN A 20 -17.66 15.90 -3.63
CA ASN A 20 -17.53 16.93 -2.60
C ASN A 20 -16.67 16.49 -1.41
N ALA A 21 -15.64 15.66 -1.66
CA ALA A 21 -14.71 15.17 -0.66
C ALA A 21 -13.49 16.09 -0.55
N MET A 22 -13.15 16.50 0.67
CA MET A 22 -11.92 17.27 0.92
C MET A 22 -10.79 16.28 1.20
N ILE A 23 -9.84 16.19 0.27
CA ILE A 23 -8.63 15.37 0.41
C ILE A 23 -7.37 16.18 0.11
N ASN A 24 -6.31 15.91 0.84
CA ASN A 24 -4.98 16.43 0.55
C ASN A 24 -4.25 15.44 -0.34
N LEU A 25 -3.87 15.88 -1.54
CA LEU A 25 -3.12 15.09 -2.53
C LEU A 25 -1.68 15.61 -2.60
N LYS A 26 -0.71 14.73 -2.40
CA LYS A 26 0.72 15.06 -2.46
C LYS A 26 1.42 14.12 -3.45
N GLN A 27 2.08 14.71 -4.45
CA GLN A 27 2.97 13.94 -5.32
C GLN A 27 4.28 13.66 -4.59
N MET A 28 4.60 12.38 -4.38
CA MET A 28 5.85 11.95 -3.78
C MET A 28 6.14 10.49 -4.05
N ASP A 29 7.41 10.13 -4.09
CA ASP A 29 7.85 8.73 -4.09
C ASP A 29 7.87 8.23 -2.64
N PHE A 30 7.00 7.27 -2.33
CA PHE A 30 6.94 6.68 -0.99
C PHE A 30 8.19 5.87 -0.63
N LEU A 31 8.93 5.39 -1.63
CA LEU A 31 10.17 4.65 -1.40
C LEU A 31 11.34 5.55 -0.97
N ASP A 32 11.25 6.87 -1.21
CA ASP A 32 12.19 7.86 -0.71
C ASP A 32 11.81 8.29 0.72
N GLU A 33 12.44 7.66 1.71
CA GLU A 33 12.19 7.93 3.14
C GLU A 33 12.45 9.38 3.55
N THR A 34 13.28 10.12 2.81
CA THR A 34 13.57 11.53 3.13
C THR A 34 12.34 12.42 2.99
N THR A 35 11.39 12.01 2.17
CA THR A 35 10.12 12.72 1.93
C THR A 35 9.09 12.53 3.05
N TRP A 36 9.29 11.54 3.93
CA TRP A 36 8.34 11.23 5.00
C TRP A 36 8.29 12.29 6.10
N ASN A 37 9.42 12.99 6.33
CA ASN A 37 9.51 14.01 7.38
C ASN A 37 8.47 15.13 7.26
N ASP A 38 7.93 15.35 6.07
CA ASP A 38 6.89 16.34 5.79
C ASP A 38 5.46 15.80 6.03
N LEU A 39 5.32 14.53 6.40
CA LEU A 39 4.03 13.91 6.63
C LEU A 39 3.66 13.96 8.12
N PRO A 40 2.36 14.17 8.44
CA PRO A 40 1.89 14.17 9.82
C PRO A 40 1.86 12.75 10.40
N LEU A 41 1.47 12.66 11.68
CA LEU A 41 1.05 11.41 12.29
C LEU A 41 -0.36 11.06 11.84
N PHE A 42 -0.65 9.76 11.72
CA PHE A 42 -1.90 9.24 11.21
C PHE A 42 -2.61 8.32 12.20
N GLU A 43 -3.92 8.41 12.28
CA GLU A 43 -4.76 7.42 12.98
C GLU A 43 -4.94 6.16 12.14
N ILE A 44 -4.98 6.32 10.81
CA ILE A 44 -5.20 5.22 9.87
C ILE A 44 -4.26 5.37 8.68
N ILE A 45 -3.59 4.29 8.33
CA ILE A 45 -2.81 4.13 7.09
C ILE A 45 -3.48 3.05 6.27
N ILE A 46 -3.79 3.34 5.00
CA ILE A 46 -4.39 2.36 4.07
C ILE A 46 -3.52 2.30 2.83
N SER A 47 -3.17 1.10 2.39
CA SER A 47 -2.42 0.91 1.16
C SER A 47 -2.79 -0.38 0.44
N ASN A 48 -2.88 -0.28 -0.89
CA ASN A 48 -2.83 -1.39 -1.82
C ASN A 48 -1.58 -1.17 -2.69
N PRO A 49 -0.39 -1.55 -2.19
CA PRO A 49 0.85 -1.27 -2.90
C PRO A 49 1.08 -2.24 -4.05
N PRO A 50 1.97 -1.93 -5.01
CA PRO A 50 2.45 -2.91 -5.96
C PRO A 50 3.05 -4.13 -5.24
N TYR A 51 2.74 -5.33 -5.73
CA TYR A 51 3.23 -6.58 -5.12
C TYR A 51 3.55 -7.68 -6.13
N ILE A 52 3.37 -7.44 -7.43
CA ILE A 52 3.58 -8.45 -8.47
C ILE A 52 5.04 -8.38 -8.92
N PRO A 53 5.83 -9.47 -8.81
CA PRO A 53 7.16 -9.51 -9.38
C PRO A 53 7.13 -9.22 -10.88
N ALA A 54 8.06 -8.41 -11.38
CA ALA A 54 8.09 -7.99 -12.79
C ALA A 54 8.19 -9.18 -13.77
N GLY A 55 8.85 -10.26 -13.37
CA GLY A 55 8.95 -11.51 -14.12
C GLY A 55 7.61 -12.22 -14.34
N GLU A 56 6.61 -11.97 -13.49
CA GLU A 56 5.28 -12.58 -13.61
C GLU A 56 4.33 -11.82 -14.56
N ALA A 57 4.76 -10.69 -15.13
CA ALA A 57 3.94 -9.87 -16.03
C ALA A 57 3.29 -10.69 -17.17
N ARG A 58 3.98 -11.74 -17.65
CA ARG A 58 3.48 -12.62 -18.73
C ARG A 58 2.35 -13.55 -18.30
N MET A 59 2.15 -13.77 -17.00
CA MET A 59 1.11 -14.63 -16.43
C MET A 59 -0.21 -13.86 -16.22
N LEU A 60 -0.15 -12.54 -16.23
CA LEU A 60 -1.32 -11.70 -16.05
C LEU A 60 -2.18 -11.64 -17.30
N SER A 61 -3.48 -11.41 -17.11
CA SER A 61 -4.39 -11.20 -18.23
C SER A 61 -3.96 -9.97 -19.04
N LYS A 62 -4.19 -10.01 -20.35
CA LYS A 62 -3.90 -8.87 -21.24
C LYS A 62 -4.64 -7.60 -20.82
N ASN A 63 -5.82 -7.73 -20.21
CA ASN A 63 -6.57 -6.57 -19.72
C ASN A 63 -5.84 -5.85 -18.59
N VAL A 64 -5.17 -6.56 -17.69
CA VAL A 64 -4.38 -5.95 -16.62
C VAL A 64 -3.13 -5.27 -17.20
N THR A 65 -2.32 -6.00 -17.98
CA THR A 65 -1.05 -5.48 -18.50
C THR A 65 -1.20 -4.38 -19.55
N ALA A 66 -2.34 -4.30 -20.24
CA ALA A 66 -2.59 -3.30 -21.28
C ALA A 66 -3.21 -2.00 -20.76
N PHE A 67 -3.93 -2.03 -19.63
CA PHE A 67 -4.68 -0.88 -19.14
C PHE A 67 -4.23 -0.37 -17.76
N GLU A 68 -3.56 -1.20 -16.97
CA GLU A 68 -3.04 -0.79 -15.66
C GLU A 68 -1.60 -0.24 -15.81
N PRO A 69 -1.26 0.86 -15.16
CA PRO A 69 0.11 1.37 -15.17
C PRO A 69 1.08 0.35 -14.55
N HIS A 70 2.16 0.03 -15.25
CA HIS A 70 3.16 -0.93 -14.77
C HIS A 70 3.72 -0.56 -13.39
N LEU A 71 3.86 0.73 -13.12
CA LEU A 71 4.33 1.24 -11.83
C LEU A 71 3.39 0.93 -10.67
N ALA A 72 2.10 0.79 -10.95
CA ALA A 72 1.08 0.46 -9.95
C ALA A 72 0.97 -1.04 -9.66
N LEU A 73 1.60 -1.90 -10.48
CA LEU A 73 1.48 -3.35 -10.39
C LEU A 73 2.74 -4.03 -9.91
N PHE A 74 3.91 -3.60 -10.45
CA PHE A 74 5.12 -4.40 -10.39
C PHE A 74 6.14 -3.91 -9.36
N VAL A 75 6.81 -4.89 -8.78
CA VAL A 75 7.97 -4.73 -7.89
C VAL A 75 9.18 -5.47 -8.48
N PRO A 76 10.41 -5.15 -8.04
CA PRO A 76 11.58 -5.92 -8.40
C PRO A 76 11.42 -7.41 -8.02
N ASP A 77 11.80 -8.32 -8.91
CA ASP A 77 11.70 -9.76 -8.69
C ASP A 77 12.41 -10.23 -7.41
N GLN A 78 13.50 -9.54 -7.04
CA GLN A 78 14.32 -9.86 -5.89
C GLN A 78 13.70 -9.41 -4.56
N ASN A 79 12.72 -8.50 -4.58
CA ASN A 79 12.08 -8.01 -3.36
C ASN A 79 10.58 -7.71 -3.56
N PRO A 80 9.71 -8.72 -3.58
CA PRO A 80 8.26 -8.54 -3.64
C PRO A 80 7.68 -7.88 -2.37
N MET A 81 8.47 -7.83 -1.29
CA MET A 81 8.07 -7.25 -0.01
C MET A 81 8.43 -5.77 0.12
N LEU A 82 9.07 -5.15 -0.87
CA LEU A 82 9.66 -3.81 -0.82
C LEU A 82 8.73 -2.75 -0.20
N PHE A 83 7.51 -2.64 -0.71
CA PHE A 83 6.56 -1.64 -0.20
C PHE A 83 6.07 -1.97 1.21
N TYR A 84 5.87 -3.24 1.54
CA TYR A 84 5.43 -3.65 2.87
C TYR A 84 6.48 -3.38 3.94
N GLU A 85 7.76 -3.61 3.64
CA GLU A 85 8.89 -3.26 4.50
C GLU A 85 8.93 -1.74 4.77
N LYS A 86 8.74 -0.93 3.71
CA LYS A 86 8.66 0.52 3.82
C LYS A 86 7.45 0.98 4.63
N ILE A 87 6.28 0.37 4.42
CA ILE A 87 5.07 0.71 5.19
C ILE A 87 5.25 0.33 6.67
N ALA A 88 5.90 -0.79 6.98
CA ALA A 88 6.19 -1.16 8.35
C ALA A 88 7.12 -0.15 9.04
N ALA A 89 8.16 0.31 8.34
CA ALA A 89 9.05 1.36 8.83
C ALA A 89 8.33 2.71 8.99
N PHE A 90 7.54 3.10 8.00
CA PHE A 90 6.72 4.31 8.04
C PHE A 90 5.74 4.32 9.21
N GLY A 91 5.03 3.20 9.41
CA GLY A 91 4.07 3.07 10.50
C GLY A 91 4.69 3.27 11.89
N LYS A 92 5.93 2.82 12.12
CA LYS A 92 6.65 3.06 13.38
C LYS A 92 6.87 4.55 13.68
N ALA A 93 7.08 5.34 12.63
CA ALA A 93 7.38 6.77 12.76
C ALA A 93 6.13 7.65 12.69
N HIS A 94 5.08 7.20 11.98
CA HIS A 94 3.95 8.06 11.61
C HIS A 94 2.58 7.55 12.06
N LEU A 95 2.47 6.39 12.74
CA LEU A 95 1.20 5.92 13.27
C LEU A 95 1.00 6.43 14.70
N LEU A 96 -0.16 7.00 14.98
CA LEU A 96 -0.54 7.41 16.34
C LEU A 96 -0.76 6.18 17.24
N PRO A 97 -0.64 6.33 18.58
CA PRO A 97 -1.02 5.27 19.51
C PRO A 97 -2.47 4.81 19.28
N ASN A 98 -2.70 3.51 19.23
CA ASN A 98 -3.95 2.85 18.85
C ASN A 98 -4.35 3.06 17.37
N GLY A 99 -3.48 3.63 16.56
CA GLY A 99 -3.69 3.76 15.12
C GLY A 99 -3.67 2.39 14.42
N ARG A 100 -4.10 2.37 13.17
CA ARG A 100 -4.27 1.13 12.39
C ARG A 100 -3.67 1.24 11.00
N ILE A 101 -3.10 0.11 10.54
CA ILE A 101 -2.66 -0.03 9.15
C ILE A 101 -3.52 -1.10 8.49
N TYR A 102 -4.05 -0.79 7.32
CA TYR A 102 -4.81 -1.72 6.47
C TYR A 102 -4.06 -1.90 5.16
N LEU A 103 -3.71 -3.15 4.86
CA LEU A 103 -2.97 -3.50 3.65
C LEU A 103 -3.73 -4.49 2.82
N GLU A 104 -3.78 -4.29 1.50
CA GLU A 104 -4.04 -5.36 0.56
C GLU A 104 -2.73 -6.08 0.24
N THR A 105 -2.81 -7.41 0.04
CA THR A 105 -1.64 -8.25 -0.24
C THR A 105 -1.95 -9.28 -1.31
N HIS A 106 -0.91 -9.81 -1.96
CA HIS A 106 -1.05 -11.07 -2.67
C HIS A 106 -1.41 -12.19 -1.68
N GLU A 107 -2.28 -13.12 -2.08
CA GLU A 107 -2.75 -14.22 -1.21
C GLU A 107 -1.63 -15.09 -0.64
N ASP A 108 -0.56 -15.29 -1.41
CA ASP A 108 0.59 -16.07 -1.01
C ASP A 108 1.56 -15.31 -0.09
N LEU A 109 1.48 -13.97 -0.05
CA LEU A 109 2.37 -13.12 0.74
C LEU A 109 1.76 -12.66 2.08
N ALA A 110 0.47 -12.89 2.33
CA ALA A 110 -0.22 -12.34 3.50
C ALA A 110 0.46 -12.68 4.83
N LYS A 111 1.00 -13.90 4.98
CA LYS A 111 1.70 -14.34 6.19
C LYS A 111 3.06 -13.66 6.33
N ASP A 112 3.80 -13.53 5.24
CA ASP A 112 5.11 -12.87 5.24
C ASP A 112 4.95 -11.38 5.53
N VAL A 113 3.95 -10.73 4.91
CA VAL A 113 3.59 -9.34 5.22
C VAL A 113 3.21 -9.19 6.69
N ALA A 114 2.34 -10.05 7.23
CA ALA A 114 1.97 -9.98 8.64
C ALA A 114 3.20 -10.12 9.56
N SER A 115 4.16 -10.97 9.21
CA SER A 115 5.38 -11.20 10.01
C SER A 115 6.23 -9.94 10.20
N LEU A 116 6.19 -8.99 9.25
CA LEU A 116 6.91 -7.71 9.36
C LEU A 116 6.45 -6.86 10.55
N PHE A 117 5.21 -7.06 10.99
CA PHE A 117 4.57 -6.22 11.99
C PHE A 117 4.51 -6.83 13.40
N VAL A 118 4.58 -8.17 13.53
CA VAL A 118 4.33 -8.86 14.82
C VAL A 118 5.28 -8.45 15.94
N LYS A 119 6.46 -7.95 15.62
CA LYS A 119 7.47 -7.57 16.62
C LYS A 119 7.19 -6.21 17.26
N ASP A 120 6.64 -5.29 16.50
CA ASP A 120 6.61 -3.87 16.82
C ASP A 120 5.18 -3.33 17.08
N TYR A 121 4.14 -4.17 16.85
CA TYR A 121 2.74 -3.76 16.94
C TYR A 121 1.93 -4.69 17.86
N GLN A 122 0.87 -4.15 18.48
CA GLN A 122 0.08 -4.88 19.47
C GLN A 122 -0.71 -6.04 18.87
N THR A 123 -1.29 -5.84 17.69
CA THR A 123 -2.14 -6.82 17.04
C THR A 123 -1.88 -6.84 15.55
N VAL A 124 -1.75 -8.05 15.01
CA VAL A 124 -1.65 -8.29 13.56
C VAL A 124 -2.66 -9.36 13.19
N MET A 125 -3.56 -9.08 12.26
CA MET A 125 -4.60 -10.00 11.81
C MET A 125 -4.59 -10.11 10.30
N ILE A 126 -4.67 -11.35 9.80
CA ILE A 126 -4.92 -11.63 8.38
C ILE A 126 -6.43 -11.79 8.20
N LYS A 127 -6.98 -11.14 7.16
CA LYS A 127 -8.38 -11.21 6.78
C LYS A 127 -8.53 -11.80 5.39
N ARG A 128 -9.65 -12.47 5.19
CA ARG A 128 -9.99 -13.03 3.88
C ARG A 128 -10.91 -12.09 3.11
N ASP A 129 -10.75 -12.09 1.80
CA ASP A 129 -11.66 -11.44 0.88
C ASP A 129 -12.98 -12.23 0.72
N MET A 130 -13.89 -11.72 -0.10
CA MET A 130 -15.17 -12.37 -0.38
C MET A 130 -15.03 -13.72 -1.10
N SER A 131 -13.88 -14.00 -1.71
CA SER A 131 -13.55 -15.27 -2.35
C SER A 131 -12.88 -16.26 -1.38
N GLY A 132 -12.66 -15.86 -0.11
CA GLY A 132 -12.03 -16.67 0.92
C GLY A 132 -10.51 -16.66 0.91
N LYS A 133 -9.88 -15.81 0.09
CA LYS A 133 -8.42 -15.69 -0.04
C LYS A 133 -7.86 -14.73 0.99
N GLU A 134 -6.70 -15.05 1.57
CA GLU A 134 -6.00 -14.19 2.53
C GLU A 134 -5.36 -13.02 1.80
N ARG A 135 -6.06 -11.88 1.74
CA ARG A 135 -5.64 -10.69 0.96
C ARG A 135 -5.56 -9.41 1.74
N MET A 136 -5.83 -9.43 3.03
CA MET A 136 -5.77 -8.22 3.83
C MET A 136 -5.00 -8.46 5.12
N VAL A 137 -4.12 -7.52 5.46
CA VAL A 137 -3.45 -7.49 6.76
C VAL A 137 -3.89 -6.23 7.50
N LEU A 138 -4.40 -6.42 8.72
CA LEU A 138 -4.76 -5.37 9.65
C LEU A 138 -3.75 -5.36 10.80
N VAL A 139 -3.18 -4.20 11.06
CA VAL A 139 -2.22 -3.96 12.14
C VAL A 139 -2.76 -2.89 13.08
N THR A 140 -2.57 -3.06 14.39
CA THR A 140 -2.88 -2.03 15.41
C THR A 140 -1.63 -1.72 16.22
N ALA A 141 -1.33 -0.43 16.39
CA ALA A 141 -0.23 0.07 17.24
C ALA A 141 -0.53 -0.08 18.71
#